data_a89f7d77e7ebae050bb0425fc825db80
#
_entry.id   a89f7d77e7ebae050bb0425fc825db80
#
_cell.length_a   1.000
_cell.length_b   1.000
_cell.length_c   1.000
_cell.angle_alpha   90.00
_cell.angle_beta   90.00
_cell.angle_gamma   90.00
#
_symmetry.space_group_name_H-M   'P 1'
#
loop_
_entity.id
_entity.type
_entity.pdbx_description
1 polymer ?
#
loop_
_entity_poly.entity_id
_entity_poly.type
_entity_poly.pdbx_seq_one_letter_code
_entity_poly.pdbx_strand_id
1 'polypeptide(L)'
;LSRSSAASDVYKRQSPYYDDFDPNNNFYKVLFNPGFPVQARELTTSQSILQNQIEDFGSHIFKQGSVVIPGNITFDNRYNAVKLNATNFGIDISVYLENFVGKTITGKISNVSATVEKIALPSTDPIDDITIYVKYIDSGNNFSNSVFTDGEALICNENITYGNTTISANT
;
A
#
# COMPACT_ATOMS: atom_id res chain seq x y z
N LEU A 1 -13.89 -3.68 -7.12
CA LEU A 1 -14.18 -4.22 -8.46
C LEU A 1 -15.57 -3.77 -8.85
N SER A 2 -15.63 -2.65 -9.57
CA SER A 2 -16.84 -2.21 -10.25
C SER A 2 -17.25 -3.34 -11.19
N ARG A 3 -18.44 -3.85 -10.98
CA ARG A 3 -19.03 -4.85 -11.86
C ARG A 3 -19.13 -4.28 -13.27
N SER A 4 -18.24 -4.65 -14.13
CA SER A 4 -18.46 -4.58 -15.58
C SER A 4 -19.46 -5.66 -16.02
N SER A 5 -20.53 -5.81 -15.23
CA SER A 5 -21.48 -6.90 -15.42
C SER A 5 -22.47 -6.66 -16.55
N ALA A 6 -22.78 -5.40 -16.86
CA ALA A 6 -23.79 -5.10 -17.88
C ALA A 6 -23.38 -5.55 -19.29
N ALA A 7 -22.12 -5.38 -19.69
CA ALA A 7 -21.67 -5.82 -21.02
C ALA A 7 -21.55 -7.36 -21.10
N SER A 8 -21.10 -8.01 -20.03
CA SER A 8 -21.01 -9.48 -19.94
C SER A 8 -22.38 -10.14 -19.96
N ASP A 9 -23.39 -9.54 -19.30
CA ASP A 9 -24.75 -10.09 -19.24
C ASP A 9 -25.46 -10.07 -20.60
N VAL A 10 -25.22 -9.06 -21.41
CA VAL A 10 -25.84 -8.96 -22.75
C VAL A 10 -25.39 -10.10 -23.66
N TYR A 11 -24.10 -10.51 -23.61
CA TYR A 11 -23.60 -11.61 -24.42
C TYR A 11 -24.12 -12.96 -23.96
N LYS A 12 -24.36 -13.17 -22.69
CA LYS A 12 -24.84 -14.44 -22.13
C LYS A 12 -26.27 -14.79 -22.55
N ARG A 13 -27.12 -13.78 -22.82
CA ARG A 13 -28.52 -13.95 -23.19
C ARG A 13 -28.77 -14.03 -24.69
N GLN A 14 -27.73 -13.89 -25.52
CA GLN A 14 -27.85 -13.93 -26.99
C GLN A 14 -27.39 -15.25 -27.58
N SER A 15 -27.97 -15.58 -28.79
CA SER A 15 -27.49 -16.70 -29.60
C SER A 15 -26.00 -16.52 -29.92
N PRO A 16 -25.17 -17.57 -29.83
CA PRO A 16 -25.48 -18.98 -29.52
C PRO A 16 -25.37 -19.37 -28.04
N TYR A 17 -25.04 -18.43 -27.14
CA TYR A 17 -24.61 -18.77 -25.78
C TYR A 17 -25.71 -18.93 -24.76
N TYR A 18 -26.90 -18.49 -25.00
CA TYR A 18 -28.07 -18.53 -24.10
C TYR A 18 -27.77 -18.95 -22.65
N ASP A 19 -27.94 -18.01 -21.71
CA ASP A 19 -27.84 -18.24 -20.28
C ASP A 19 -29.11 -17.71 -19.61
N ASP A 20 -29.83 -18.59 -18.94
CA ASP A 20 -31.08 -18.24 -18.24
C ASP A 20 -30.82 -17.92 -16.76
N PHE A 21 -29.58 -17.81 -16.35
CA PHE A 21 -29.23 -17.50 -14.96
C PHE A 21 -29.62 -16.07 -14.59
N ASP A 22 -30.42 -15.96 -13.53
CA ASP A 22 -30.75 -14.70 -12.86
C ASP A 22 -30.53 -14.87 -11.35
N PRO A 23 -29.66 -14.08 -10.71
CA PRO A 23 -29.40 -14.16 -9.27
C PRO A 23 -30.66 -14.03 -8.41
N ASN A 24 -31.65 -13.28 -8.87
CA ASN A 24 -32.90 -13.05 -8.13
C ASN A 24 -33.78 -14.30 -8.04
N ASN A 25 -33.61 -15.24 -8.96
CA ASN A 25 -34.39 -16.49 -8.98
C ASN A 25 -33.86 -17.54 -7.99
N ASN A 26 -32.72 -17.30 -7.37
CA ASN A 26 -32.08 -18.18 -6.38
C ASN A 26 -31.94 -19.65 -6.86
N PHE A 27 -31.62 -19.87 -8.13
CA PHE A 27 -31.39 -21.21 -8.65
C PHE A 27 -30.16 -21.85 -7.97
N TYR A 28 -30.37 -23.07 -7.46
CA TYR A 28 -29.33 -23.81 -6.76
C TYR A 28 -28.55 -24.74 -7.69
N LYS A 29 -29.25 -25.42 -8.61
CA LYS A 29 -28.65 -26.34 -9.58
C LYS A 29 -29.57 -26.55 -10.78
N VAL A 30 -28.99 -26.98 -11.91
CA VAL A 30 -29.72 -27.45 -13.09
C VAL A 30 -29.92 -28.95 -12.96
N LEU A 31 -31.15 -29.44 -13.21
CA LEU A 31 -31.46 -30.86 -13.24
C LEU A 31 -31.65 -31.28 -14.68
N PHE A 32 -30.85 -32.23 -15.13
CA PHE A 32 -30.95 -32.81 -16.47
C PHE A 32 -32.01 -33.92 -16.52
N ASN A 33 -32.87 -33.88 -17.53
CA ASN A 33 -33.90 -34.90 -17.71
C ASN A 33 -33.30 -36.08 -18.44
N PRO A 34 -33.33 -37.31 -17.88
CA PRO A 34 -32.83 -38.51 -18.55
C PRO A 34 -33.53 -38.78 -19.88
N GLY A 35 -32.75 -39.14 -20.89
CA GLY A 35 -33.27 -39.46 -22.23
C GLY A 35 -33.46 -38.24 -23.16
N PHE A 36 -33.16 -37.05 -22.72
CA PHE A 36 -33.16 -35.83 -23.54
C PHE A 36 -31.72 -35.33 -23.79
N PRO A 37 -31.41 -34.79 -24.97
CA PRO A 37 -30.10 -34.20 -25.23
C PRO A 37 -29.89 -32.95 -24.39
N VAL A 38 -28.72 -32.83 -23.79
CA VAL A 38 -28.32 -31.65 -23.04
C VAL A 38 -28.07 -30.46 -23.98
N GLN A 39 -28.69 -29.33 -23.73
CA GLN A 39 -28.52 -28.11 -24.51
C GLN A 39 -27.38 -27.26 -23.96
N ALA A 40 -26.75 -26.45 -24.83
CA ALA A 40 -25.72 -25.49 -24.42
C ALA A 40 -26.20 -24.53 -23.32
N ARG A 41 -27.46 -24.11 -23.37
CA ARG A 41 -28.14 -23.29 -22.37
C ARG A 41 -28.04 -23.86 -20.94
N GLU A 42 -28.32 -25.16 -20.80
CA GLU A 42 -28.31 -25.87 -19.51
C GLU A 42 -26.88 -25.90 -18.91
N LEU A 43 -25.88 -26.12 -19.78
CA LEU A 43 -24.48 -26.12 -19.37
C LEU A 43 -24.02 -24.73 -18.97
N THR A 44 -24.35 -23.71 -19.75
CA THR A 44 -24.01 -22.31 -19.44
C THR A 44 -24.67 -21.86 -18.15
N THR A 45 -25.95 -22.11 -17.98
CA THR A 45 -26.68 -21.78 -16.74
C THR A 45 -26.08 -22.50 -15.53
N SER A 46 -25.70 -23.77 -15.66
CA SER A 46 -25.05 -24.53 -14.58
C SER A 46 -23.70 -23.88 -14.17
N GLN A 47 -22.89 -23.43 -15.13
CA GLN A 47 -21.65 -22.73 -14.84
C GLN A 47 -21.90 -21.38 -14.14
N SER A 48 -22.87 -20.61 -14.58
CA SER A 48 -23.21 -19.31 -13.98
C SER A 48 -23.71 -19.46 -12.55
N ILE A 49 -24.51 -20.50 -12.25
CA ILE A 49 -24.93 -20.83 -10.90
C ILE A 49 -23.71 -21.13 -10.01
N LEU A 50 -22.79 -21.96 -10.47
CA LEU A 50 -21.59 -22.30 -9.69
C LEU A 50 -20.69 -21.08 -9.45
N GLN A 51 -20.50 -20.24 -10.46
CA GLN A 51 -19.73 -19.01 -10.32
C GLN A 51 -20.35 -18.08 -9.27
N ASN A 52 -21.66 -17.88 -9.32
CA ASN A 52 -22.36 -17.06 -8.33
C ASN A 52 -22.22 -17.63 -6.91
N GLN A 53 -22.37 -18.95 -6.74
CA GLN A 53 -22.19 -19.59 -5.43
C GLN A 53 -20.76 -19.41 -4.88
N ILE A 54 -19.74 -19.48 -5.75
CA ILE A 54 -18.33 -19.25 -5.36
C ILE A 54 -18.12 -17.77 -4.99
N GLU A 55 -18.70 -16.85 -5.76
CA GLU A 55 -18.62 -15.41 -5.46
C GLU A 55 -19.27 -15.09 -4.13
N ASP A 56 -20.46 -15.62 -3.88
CA ASP A 56 -21.19 -15.41 -2.61
C ASP A 56 -20.40 -16.00 -1.44
N PHE A 57 -19.88 -17.22 -1.57
CA PHE A 57 -19.04 -17.84 -0.56
C PHE A 57 -17.77 -17.00 -0.30
N GLY A 58 -17.09 -16.57 -1.36
CA GLY A 58 -15.91 -15.71 -1.26
C GLY A 58 -16.20 -14.38 -0.56
N SER A 59 -17.33 -13.76 -0.86
CA SER A 59 -17.74 -12.48 -0.25
C SER A 59 -17.99 -12.56 1.26
N HIS A 60 -18.40 -13.73 1.76
CA HIS A 60 -18.60 -13.97 3.19
C HIS A 60 -17.32 -14.23 3.96
N ILE A 61 -16.29 -14.77 3.31
CA ILE A 61 -15.02 -15.13 3.96
C ILE A 61 -13.97 -14.04 3.79
N PHE A 62 -13.86 -13.47 2.59
CA PHE A 62 -12.83 -12.51 2.26
C PHE A 62 -13.39 -11.09 2.24
N LYS A 63 -12.75 -10.18 2.97
CA LYS A 63 -13.02 -8.75 2.84
C LYS A 63 -12.33 -8.21 1.59
N GLN A 64 -12.91 -7.17 1.00
CA GLN A 64 -12.29 -6.46 -0.10
C GLN A 64 -10.90 -5.94 0.32
N GLY A 65 -9.87 -6.23 -0.47
CA GLY A 65 -8.48 -5.91 -0.12
C GLY A 65 -7.77 -6.97 0.72
N SER A 66 -8.40 -8.12 1.00
CA SER A 66 -7.70 -9.24 1.64
C SER A 66 -6.49 -9.68 0.82
N VAL A 67 -5.36 -9.89 1.50
CA VAL A 67 -4.11 -10.32 0.87
C VAL A 67 -4.21 -11.80 0.52
N VAL A 68 -4.02 -12.11 -0.76
CA VAL A 68 -3.94 -13.48 -1.26
C VAL A 68 -2.48 -13.88 -1.37
N ILE A 69 -2.16 -15.07 -0.88
CA ILE A 69 -0.79 -15.63 -0.96
C ILE A 69 -0.33 -15.72 -2.44
N PRO A 70 0.93 -15.33 -2.77
CA PRO A 70 2.01 -15.00 -1.85
C PRO A 70 2.09 -13.48 -1.57
N GLY A 71 1.56 -13.05 -0.49
CA GLY A 71 1.73 -11.70 0.03
C GLY A 71 2.13 -11.80 1.50
N ASN A 72 3.41 -11.65 1.83
CA ASN A 72 3.83 -11.60 3.21
C ASN A 72 3.88 -10.15 3.65
N ILE A 73 3.03 -9.78 4.61
CA ILE A 73 3.08 -8.47 5.26
C ILE A 73 3.76 -8.67 6.60
N THR A 74 4.92 -8.07 6.74
CA THR A 74 5.63 -8.01 8.02
C THR A 74 5.50 -6.61 8.59
N PHE A 75 5.26 -6.54 9.89
CA PHE A 75 5.22 -5.29 10.63
C PHE A 75 6.52 -5.13 11.42
N ASP A 76 7.25 -4.04 11.17
CA ASP A 76 8.44 -3.67 11.95
C ASP A 76 8.14 -2.38 12.71
N ASN A 77 8.01 -2.48 14.03
CA ASN A 77 7.70 -1.37 14.94
C ASN A 77 8.92 -0.54 15.35
N ARG A 78 10.10 -0.87 14.84
CA ARG A 78 11.35 -0.14 15.13
C ARG A 78 11.52 1.09 14.27
N TYR A 79 10.69 1.26 13.21
CA TYR A 79 10.72 2.44 12.36
C TYR A 79 9.81 3.53 12.93
N ASN A 80 10.36 4.74 12.99
CA ASN A 80 9.61 5.92 13.38
C ASN A 80 9.57 6.89 12.21
N ALA A 81 8.42 7.50 11.99
CA ALA A 81 8.22 8.51 10.96
C ALA A 81 8.49 9.90 11.56
N VAL A 82 9.37 10.66 10.93
CA VAL A 82 9.69 12.05 11.31
C VAL A 82 9.36 12.92 10.11
N LYS A 83 8.47 13.89 10.32
CA LYS A 83 8.12 14.88 9.29
C LYS A 83 9.11 16.02 9.30
N LEU A 84 9.50 16.46 8.12
CA LEU A 84 10.46 17.53 7.94
C LEU A 84 9.79 18.76 7.30
N ASN A 85 10.28 19.93 7.63
CA ASN A 85 9.92 21.15 6.91
C ASN A 85 10.41 21.05 5.46
N ALA A 86 9.63 21.54 4.52
CA ALA A 86 9.97 21.47 3.09
C ALA A 86 11.23 22.25 2.72
N THR A 87 11.57 23.27 3.48
CA THR A 87 12.73 24.12 3.19
C THR A 87 13.60 24.32 4.42
N ASN A 88 14.91 24.37 4.20
CA ASN A 88 15.90 24.75 5.21
C ASN A 88 16.71 25.93 4.68
N PHE A 89 16.70 27.07 5.39
CA PHE A 89 17.31 28.34 4.95
C PHE A 89 16.92 28.77 3.51
N GLY A 90 15.68 28.49 3.10
CA GLY A 90 15.16 28.82 1.77
C GLY A 90 15.56 27.83 0.66
N ILE A 91 16.25 26.74 1.00
CA ILE A 91 16.59 25.67 0.07
C ILE A 91 15.61 24.52 0.26
N ASP A 92 15.05 24.03 -0.84
CA ASP A 92 14.18 22.85 -0.83
C ASP A 92 15.00 21.62 -0.43
N ILE A 93 14.61 20.95 0.66
CA ILE A 93 15.34 19.80 1.17
C ILE A 93 15.17 18.55 0.31
N SER A 94 14.11 18.45 -0.50
CA SER A 94 13.86 17.32 -1.37
C SER A 94 15.01 17.06 -2.35
N VAL A 95 15.73 18.11 -2.72
CA VAL A 95 16.82 18.07 -3.69
C VAL A 95 18.02 17.23 -3.20
N TYR A 96 18.30 17.24 -1.90
CA TYR A 96 19.47 16.56 -1.33
C TYR A 96 19.11 15.46 -0.31
N LEU A 97 17.86 15.33 0.02
CA LEU A 97 17.40 14.44 1.09
C LEU A 97 17.72 12.96 0.84
N GLU A 98 17.69 12.52 -0.42
CA GLU A 98 18.01 11.13 -0.79
C GLU A 98 19.41 10.70 -0.37
N ASN A 99 20.34 11.66 -0.25
CA ASN A 99 21.71 11.38 0.17
C ASN A 99 21.85 11.09 1.67
N PHE A 100 20.77 11.29 2.44
CA PHE A 100 20.73 10.97 3.86
C PHE A 100 20.37 9.50 4.15
N VAL A 101 19.91 8.75 3.17
CA VAL A 101 19.57 7.32 3.36
C VAL A 101 20.83 6.56 3.79
N GLY A 102 20.72 5.80 4.87
CA GLY A 102 21.83 5.07 5.48
C GLY A 102 22.74 5.92 6.37
N LYS A 103 22.49 7.24 6.50
CA LYS A 103 23.31 8.14 7.32
C LYS A 103 22.71 8.29 8.71
N THR A 104 23.59 8.63 9.66
CA THR A 104 23.18 8.94 11.02
C THR A 104 22.91 10.43 11.17
N ILE A 105 21.73 10.74 11.69
CA ILE A 105 21.32 12.09 12.02
C ILE A 105 21.17 12.24 13.54
N THR A 106 21.46 13.43 14.05
CA THR A 106 21.38 13.72 15.48
C THR A 106 20.56 14.99 15.69
N GLY A 107 19.64 14.96 16.63
CA GLY A 107 18.86 16.12 17.04
C GLY A 107 19.72 17.11 17.84
N LYS A 108 19.63 18.39 17.49
CA LYS A 108 20.45 19.43 18.11
C LYS A 108 20.06 19.71 19.58
N ILE A 109 18.81 19.48 19.92
CA ILE A 109 18.28 19.75 21.28
C ILE A 109 18.23 18.45 22.07
N SER A 110 17.67 17.41 21.49
CA SER A 110 17.50 16.12 22.16
C SER A 110 18.81 15.34 22.32
N ASN A 111 19.81 15.60 21.46
CA ASN A 111 21.03 14.80 21.32
C ASN A 111 20.74 13.30 21.00
N VAL A 112 19.55 12.99 20.55
CA VAL A 112 19.16 11.65 20.12
C VAL A 112 19.71 11.39 18.74
N SER A 113 20.25 10.21 18.50
CA SER A 113 20.77 9.82 17.19
C SER A 113 19.92 8.72 16.57
N ALA A 114 19.73 8.83 15.25
CA ALA A 114 18.94 7.86 14.49
C ALA A 114 19.53 7.64 13.11
N THR A 115 19.42 6.43 12.57
CA THR A 115 19.76 6.14 11.16
C THR A 115 18.54 6.39 10.28
N VAL A 116 18.74 7.07 9.16
CA VAL A 116 17.71 7.26 8.13
C VAL A 116 17.67 6.01 7.25
N GLU A 117 16.56 5.33 7.25
CA GLU A 117 16.39 4.07 6.47
C GLU A 117 15.67 4.32 5.15
N LYS A 118 14.69 5.20 5.15
CA LYS A 118 13.87 5.48 3.97
C LYS A 118 13.35 6.91 4.00
N ILE A 119 13.06 7.44 2.82
CA ILE A 119 12.48 8.77 2.62
C ILE A 119 11.19 8.61 1.83
N ALA A 120 10.18 9.37 2.22
CA ALA A 120 8.98 9.61 1.47
C ALA A 120 8.93 11.08 1.07
N LEU A 121 8.89 11.34 -0.22
CA LEU A 121 8.74 12.68 -0.77
C LEU A 121 7.32 13.19 -0.54
N PRO A 122 7.09 14.51 -0.59
CA PRO A 122 5.78 15.07 -0.38
C PRO A 122 4.79 14.57 -1.42
N SER A 123 3.56 14.32 -0.99
CA SER A 123 2.45 13.91 -1.85
C SER A 123 1.38 14.98 -1.90
N THR A 124 0.68 15.09 -3.02
CA THR A 124 -0.44 16.00 -3.20
C THR A 124 -1.80 15.32 -3.01
N ASP A 125 -1.86 13.99 -3.11
CA ASP A 125 -3.10 13.22 -2.91
C ASP A 125 -2.79 11.82 -2.31
N PRO A 126 -3.03 11.57 -1.03
CA PRO A 126 -3.34 12.59 0.00
C PRO A 126 -2.18 13.55 0.23
N ILE A 127 -2.50 14.77 0.69
CA ILE A 127 -1.47 15.77 1.03
C ILE A 127 -0.66 15.23 2.19
N ASP A 128 0.64 15.07 1.99
CA ASP A 128 1.58 14.66 3.03
C ASP A 128 2.91 15.41 2.88
N ASP A 129 3.53 15.70 4.03
CA ASP A 129 4.81 16.38 4.10
C ASP A 129 5.97 15.42 3.86
N ILE A 130 7.15 15.97 3.58
CA ILE A 130 8.38 15.19 3.50
C ILE A 130 8.56 14.41 4.79
N THR A 131 8.67 13.08 4.67
CA THR A 131 8.77 12.18 5.81
C THR A 131 10.01 11.32 5.69
N ILE A 132 10.82 11.25 6.74
CA ILE A 132 11.91 10.29 6.85
C ILE A 132 11.52 9.18 7.82
N TYR A 133 11.86 7.96 7.46
CA TYR A 133 11.72 6.80 8.35
C TYR A 133 13.07 6.50 8.98
N VAL A 134 13.11 6.58 10.31
CA VAL A 134 14.33 6.48 11.08
C VAL A 134 14.28 5.34 12.09
N LYS A 135 15.45 4.77 12.39
CA LYS A 135 15.67 3.91 13.54
C LYS A 135 16.50 4.64 14.55
N TYR A 136 15.97 4.86 15.74
CA TYR A 136 16.72 5.43 16.84
C TYR A 136 17.82 4.47 17.31
N ILE A 137 19.03 5.02 17.49
CA ILE A 137 20.23 4.27 17.90
C ILE A 137 20.53 4.59 19.37
N ASP A 138 20.36 5.84 19.76
CA ASP A 138 20.76 6.36 21.06
C ASP A 138 19.66 7.26 21.64
N SER A 139 19.57 7.30 22.96
CA SER A 139 18.60 8.08 23.75
C SER A 139 19.14 9.44 24.23
N GLY A 140 20.18 9.95 23.60
CA GLY A 140 20.80 11.24 23.95
C GLY A 140 21.65 11.18 25.24
N ASN A 141 22.33 12.29 25.51
CA ASN A 141 23.33 12.36 26.58
C ASN A 141 22.75 12.20 27.99
N ASN A 142 21.44 12.43 28.16
CA ASN A 142 20.80 12.43 29.47
C ASN A 142 19.91 11.21 29.69
N PHE A 143 19.82 10.29 28.73
CA PHE A 143 18.87 9.15 28.72
C PHE A 143 17.41 9.56 28.98
N SER A 144 17.13 10.86 28.81
CA SER A 144 15.84 11.47 29.08
C SER A 144 14.94 11.46 27.85
N ASN A 145 15.53 11.58 26.66
CA ASN A 145 14.82 11.66 25.41
C ASN A 145 15.08 10.37 24.59
N SER A 146 14.05 9.70 24.19
CA SER A 146 14.13 8.51 23.32
C SER A 146 13.77 8.78 21.87
N VAL A 147 13.30 10.00 21.58
CA VAL A 147 12.86 10.48 20.27
C VAL A 147 13.29 11.93 20.07
N PHE A 148 13.30 12.39 18.84
CA PHE A 148 13.58 13.78 18.52
C PHE A 148 12.55 14.72 19.16
N THR A 149 13.00 15.92 19.49
CA THR A 149 12.12 16.99 20.00
C THR A 149 11.46 17.71 18.83
N ASP A 150 10.18 18.01 18.96
CA ASP A 150 9.44 18.73 17.92
C ASP A 150 10.06 20.10 17.63
N GLY A 151 10.23 20.39 16.33
CA GLY A 151 10.82 21.65 15.86
C GLY A 151 12.34 21.77 15.98
N GLU A 152 13.06 20.70 16.37
CA GLU A 152 14.52 20.76 16.45
C GLU A 152 15.20 20.61 15.08
N ALA A 153 16.40 21.16 14.98
CA ALA A 153 17.24 20.94 13.82
C ALA A 153 17.92 19.56 13.89
N LEU A 154 17.87 18.82 12.78
CA LEU A 154 18.54 17.54 12.63
C LEU A 154 19.87 17.76 11.90
N ILE A 155 20.96 17.24 12.45
CA ILE A 155 22.31 17.41 11.94
C ILE A 155 22.81 16.03 11.49
N CYS A 156 23.35 15.96 10.28
CA CYS A 156 24.08 14.77 9.83
C CYS A 156 25.57 14.95 10.20
N ASN A 157 26.14 13.97 10.87
CA ASN A 157 27.55 14.00 11.28
C ASN A 157 28.49 13.46 10.20
N GLU A 158 27.94 13.09 9.04
CA GLU A 158 28.70 12.55 7.91
C GLU A 158 28.68 13.51 6.73
N ASN A 159 29.74 13.47 5.92
CA ASN A 159 29.79 14.25 4.69
C ASN A 159 28.75 13.72 3.69
N ILE A 160 28.01 14.62 3.08
CA ILE A 160 27.02 14.34 2.06
C ILE A 160 27.53 14.86 0.72
N THR A 161 27.57 14.01 -0.28
CA THR A 161 27.92 14.38 -1.64
C THR A 161 26.66 14.68 -2.42
N TYR A 162 26.52 15.91 -2.92
CA TYR A 162 25.46 16.32 -3.82
C TYR A 162 26.05 16.87 -5.12
N GLY A 163 25.82 16.17 -6.22
CA GLY A 163 26.48 16.48 -7.48
C GLY A 163 28.02 16.35 -7.36
N ASN A 164 28.74 17.40 -7.74
CA ASN A 164 30.21 17.48 -7.60
C ASN A 164 30.66 18.15 -6.30
N THR A 165 29.73 18.44 -5.40
CA THR A 165 30.01 19.18 -4.16
C THR A 165 29.82 18.27 -2.96
N THR A 166 30.80 18.22 -2.09
CA THR A 166 30.68 17.53 -0.79
C THR A 166 30.28 18.58 0.24
N ILE A 167 29.13 18.37 0.88
CA ILE A 167 28.65 19.22 1.98
C ILE A 167 29.21 18.64 3.28
N SER A 168 30.03 19.42 3.97
CA SER A 168 30.54 19.04 5.29
C SER A 168 29.46 19.22 6.35
N ALA A 169 29.34 18.24 7.23
CA ALA A 169 28.36 18.26 8.32
C ALA A 169 28.62 19.35 9.40
N ASN A 170 29.73 20.04 9.35
CA ASN A 170 30.20 20.99 10.36
C ASN A 170 30.16 22.45 9.91
N THR A 171 29.18 22.86 9.13
CA THR A 171 28.99 24.28 8.82
C THR A 171 27.74 24.82 9.47
#